data_8ee7a336b79a67b7a0485ef336cce9e1
#
_entry.id   8ee7a336b79a67b7a0485ef336cce9e1
#
_cell.length_a   1.000
_cell.length_b   1.000
_cell.length_c   1.000
_cell.angle_alpha   90.00
_cell.angle_beta   90.00
_cell.angle_gamma   90.00
#
_symmetry.space_group_name_H-M   'P 1'
#
loop_
_entity.id
_entity.type
_entity.pdbx_description
1 polymer ?
#
loop_
_entity_poly.entity_id
_entity_poly.type
_entity_poly.pdbx_seq_one_letter_code
_entity_poly.pdbx_strand_id
1 'polypeptide(L)'
;MSNSIQGVYQGSFMPLYEIRVSPLSRAYTFSDSIYEVIPYYSGKPFCLDEHINRFKVGTDFLKIELDFSVVRKEIEQLGRSVENHTNAYVYYQISRGVDSVRSHIVKQELVPERFGYAVEVTLSSDPIIAKLNQDNRWAHCNIKTTSLLGNVLNMNDAYSDGCNETILIRDNKIVEGGACNIFMTYKNEIYTPSLEENILPGITREFFISSLEKKDINVKQVDCPVSFLDSVSTIWFTSSTRGVQPIKSILNHGYEMDPDDALFRNAKEAFTNSIKDYFQDH
;
A
#
# COMPACT_ATOMS: atom_id res chain seq x y z
N MET A 1 -26.69 -8.06 -14.67
CA MET A 1 -26.78 -7.78 -13.22
C MET A 1 -25.37 -7.40 -12.79
N SER A 2 -25.12 -6.19 -12.33
CA SER A 2 -23.79 -5.86 -11.81
C SER A 2 -23.55 -6.74 -10.59
N ASN A 3 -22.50 -7.57 -10.62
CA ASN A 3 -22.07 -8.29 -9.42
C ASN A 3 -21.86 -7.25 -8.31
N SER A 4 -22.69 -7.27 -7.28
CA SER A 4 -22.55 -6.35 -6.16
C SER A 4 -21.28 -6.72 -5.41
N ILE A 5 -20.40 -5.73 -5.18
CA ILE A 5 -19.19 -5.90 -4.36
C ILE A 5 -19.60 -6.49 -3.00
N GLN A 6 -18.99 -7.58 -2.59
CA GLN A 6 -19.21 -8.19 -1.29
C GLN A 6 -18.41 -7.46 -0.22
N GLY A 7 -19.06 -7.15 0.89
CA GLY A 7 -18.45 -6.56 2.07
C GLY A 7 -18.72 -7.37 3.33
N VAL A 8 -17.98 -7.08 4.38
CA VAL A 8 -18.19 -7.57 5.74
C VAL A 8 -18.21 -6.41 6.71
N TYR A 9 -19.11 -6.42 7.66
CA TYR A 9 -19.13 -5.52 8.80
C TYR A 9 -19.47 -6.30 10.06
N GLN A 10 -18.55 -6.30 11.03
CA GLN A 10 -18.73 -7.00 12.31
C GLN A 10 -19.15 -8.48 12.15
N GLY A 11 -18.53 -9.21 11.22
CA GLY A 11 -18.81 -10.62 10.95
C GLY A 11 -20.01 -10.88 10.03
N SER A 12 -20.82 -9.87 9.71
CA SER A 12 -21.96 -10.00 8.81
C SER A 12 -21.55 -9.71 7.37
N PHE A 13 -21.68 -10.70 6.48
CA PHE A 13 -21.38 -10.56 5.04
C PHE A 13 -22.62 -10.12 4.30
N MET A 14 -22.49 -9.07 3.48
CA MET A 14 -23.59 -8.50 2.72
C MET A 14 -23.08 -7.65 1.54
N PRO A 15 -23.93 -7.24 0.59
CA PRO A 15 -23.53 -6.27 -0.43
C PRO A 15 -22.98 -4.98 0.20
N LEU A 16 -21.83 -4.50 -0.30
CA LEU A 16 -21.13 -3.34 0.26
C LEU A 16 -22.04 -2.11 0.44
N TYR A 17 -22.95 -1.87 -0.52
CA TYR A 17 -23.87 -0.73 -0.47
C TYR A 17 -24.93 -0.82 0.65
N GLU A 18 -25.12 -1.98 1.26
CA GLU A 18 -26.05 -2.18 2.39
C GLU A 18 -25.39 -1.91 3.75
N ILE A 19 -24.05 -1.89 3.82
CA ILE A 19 -23.32 -1.65 5.07
C ILE A 19 -23.62 -0.23 5.59
N ARG A 20 -23.94 -0.15 6.86
CA ARG A 20 -24.19 1.12 7.57
C ARG A 20 -23.26 1.22 8.77
N VAL A 21 -22.55 2.33 8.89
CA VAL A 21 -21.67 2.64 10.01
C VAL A 21 -22.23 3.80 10.84
N SER A 22 -21.95 3.79 12.12
CA SER A 22 -22.33 4.90 13.00
C SER A 22 -21.55 6.18 12.66
N PRO A 23 -22.20 7.36 12.62
CA PRO A 23 -21.47 8.63 12.49
C PRO A 23 -20.58 8.93 13.70
N LEU A 24 -20.75 8.22 14.81
CA LEU A 24 -19.89 8.29 16.00
C LEU A 24 -18.77 7.24 16.00
N SER A 25 -18.63 6.47 14.92
CA SER A 25 -17.43 5.63 14.74
C SER A 25 -16.18 6.49 14.79
N ARG A 26 -15.20 6.03 15.57
CA ARG A 26 -13.93 6.73 15.70
C ARG A 26 -13.09 6.68 14.40
N ALA A 27 -13.34 5.70 13.54
CA ALA A 27 -12.82 5.71 12.17
C ALA A 27 -13.28 6.95 11.40
N TYR A 28 -14.59 7.26 11.48
CA TYR A 28 -15.18 8.38 10.78
C TYR A 28 -14.82 9.74 11.38
N THR A 29 -14.77 9.83 12.73
CA THR A 29 -14.57 11.12 13.43
C THR A 29 -13.12 11.51 13.64
N PHE A 30 -12.18 10.54 13.66
CA PHE A 30 -10.77 10.76 14.04
C PHE A 30 -9.76 9.99 13.19
N SER A 31 -10.19 9.18 12.23
CA SER A 31 -9.32 8.22 11.53
C SER A 31 -8.58 7.28 12.50
N ASP A 32 -9.19 6.98 13.68
CA ASP A 32 -8.64 6.12 14.74
C ASP A 32 -8.80 4.65 14.32
N SER A 33 -8.07 4.28 13.26
CA SER A 33 -8.15 2.98 12.61
C SER A 33 -6.93 2.68 11.77
N ILE A 34 -6.73 1.40 11.51
CA ILE A 34 -5.72 0.85 10.62
C ILE A 34 -6.38 0.03 9.54
N TYR A 35 -5.67 -0.16 8.42
CA TYR A 35 -6.19 -0.93 7.29
C TYR A 35 -5.11 -1.74 6.60
N GLU A 36 -5.56 -2.75 5.86
CA GLU A 36 -4.72 -3.53 4.95
C GLU A 36 -5.37 -3.64 3.57
N VAL A 37 -4.52 -3.83 2.57
CA VAL A 37 -4.91 -4.14 1.21
C VAL A 37 -4.15 -5.39 0.79
N ILE A 38 -4.82 -6.52 0.82
CA ILE A 38 -4.23 -7.84 0.56
C ILE A 38 -4.48 -8.19 -0.91
N PRO A 39 -3.45 -8.32 -1.75
CA PRO A 39 -3.63 -8.73 -3.14
C PRO A 39 -4.01 -10.21 -3.23
N TYR A 40 -4.85 -10.51 -4.21
CA TYR A 40 -5.26 -11.85 -4.59
C TYR A 40 -4.92 -12.09 -6.05
N TYR A 41 -4.21 -13.16 -6.34
CA TYR A 41 -3.87 -13.61 -7.69
C TYR A 41 -4.56 -14.94 -7.96
N SER A 42 -5.46 -14.95 -8.95
CA SER A 42 -6.26 -16.16 -9.28
C SER A 42 -6.87 -16.85 -8.05
N GLY A 43 -7.48 -16.05 -7.18
CA GLY A 43 -8.18 -16.49 -5.97
C GLY A 43 -7.30 -16.80 -4.76
N LYS A 44 -5.98 -16.72 -4.88
CA LYS A 44 -5.04 -16.97 -3.77
C LYS A 44 -4.52 -15.67 -3.18
N PRO A 45 -4.50 -15.49 -1.84
CA PRO A 45 -3.92 -14.32 -1.20
C PRO A 45 -2.39 -14.32 -1.34
N PHE A 46 -1.82 -13.15 -1.56
CA PHE A 46 -0.39 -12.97 -1.63
C PHE A 46 0.12 -12.39 -0.30
N CYS A 47 1.11 -13.03 0.32
CA CYS A 47 1.74 -12.63 1.57
C CYS A 47 0.73 -12.33 2.70
N LEU A 48 -0.29 -13.22 2.87
CA LEU A 48 -1.35 -12.99 3.87
C LEU A 48 -0.81 -12.90 5.29
N ASP A 49 0.17 -13.72 5.65
CA ASP A 49 0.75 -13.74 7.00
C ASP A 49 1.48 -12.44 7.31
N GLU A 50 2.22 -11.91 6.35
CA GLU A 50 2.92 -10.62 6.45
C GLU A 50 1.93 -9.47 6.61
N HIS A 51 0.82 -9.48 5.85
CA HIS A 51 -0.26 -8.50 6.01
C HIS A 51 -0.91 -8.58 7.39
N ILE A 52 -1.22 -9.77 7.89
CA ILE A 52 -1.76 -9.96 9.24
C ILE A 52 -0.76 -9.50 10.31
N ASN A 53 0.53 -9.77 10.14
CA ASN A 53 1.55 -9.34 11.09
C ASN A 53 1.68 -7.80 11.11
N ARG A 54 1.69 -7.14 9.95
CA ARG A 54 1.71 -5.67 9.89
C ARG A 54 0.43 -5.06 10.48
N PHE A 55 -0.70 -5.71 10.31
CA PHE A 55 -1.97 -5.32 10.93
C PHE A 55 -1.88 -5.36 12.46
N LYS A 56 -1.28 -6.42 13.04
CA LYS A 56 -1.02 -6.51 14.49
C LYS A 56 -0.14 -5.36 14.98
N VAL A 57 0.95 -5.04 14.27
CA VAL A 57 1.80 -3.89 14.63
C VAL A 57 0.97 -2.60 14.69
N GLY A 58 0.06 -2.40 13.74
CA GLY A 58 -0.83 -1.23 13.74
C GLY A 58 -1.84 -1.22 14.90
N THR A 59 -2.47 -2.38 15.21
CA THR A 59 -3.41 -2.47 16.36
C THR A 59 -2.68 -2.28 17.69
N ASP A 60 -1.47 -2.82 17.84
CA ASP A 60 -0.65 -2.64 19.05
C ASP A 60 -0.29 -1.16 19.25
N PHE A 61 0.10 -0.46 18.15
CA PHE A 61 0.37 0.99 18.20
C PHE A 61 -0.85 1.79 18.65
N LEU A 62 -2.04 1.45 18.17
CA LEU A 62 -3.29 2.08 18.58
C LEU A 62 -3.84 1.54 19.89
N LYS A 63 -3.25 0.48 20.47
CA LYS A 63 -3.77 -0.22 21.64
C LYS A 63 -5.21 -0.69 21.45
N ILE A 64 -5.45 -1.37 20.33
CA ILE A 64 -6.73 -2.02 19.99
C ILE A 64 -6.55 -3.52 20.13
N GLU A 65 -7.25 -4.13 21.08
CA GLU A 65 -7.21 -5.58 21.29
C GLU A 65 -8.32 -6.28 20.53
N LEU A 66 -7.98 -7.33 19.79
CA LEU A 66 -8.94 -8.17 19.08
C LEU A 66 -8.37 -9.55 18.73
N ASP A 67 -9.26 -10.49 18.41
CA ASP A 67 -8.89 -11.83 17.94
C ASP A 67 -8.57 -11.83 16.43
N PHE A 68 -7.30 -11.96 16.10
CA PHE A 68 -6.85 -12.02 14.70
C PHE A 68 -7.26 -13.31 13.98
N SER A 69 -7.70 -14.35 14.68
CA SER A 69 -8.25 -15.53 14.03
C SER A 69 -9.58 -15.22 13.34
N VAL A 70 -10.37 -14.30 13.91
CA VAL A 70 -11.60 -13.80 13.31
C VAL A 70 -11.29 -12.90 12.10
N VAL A 71 -10.33 -12.00 12.23
CA VAL A 71 -9.90 -11.11 11.14
C VAL A 71 -9.45 -11.91 9.92
N ARG A 72 -8.59 -12.92 10.13
CA ARG A 72 -8.13 -13.82 9.06
C ARG A 72 -9.29 -14.52 8.37
N LYS A 73 -10.22 -15.11 9.12
CA LYS A 73 -11.39 -15.80 8.56
C LYS A 73 -12.25 -14.87 7.71
N GLU A 74 -12.50 -13.65 8.17
CA GLU A 74 -13.28 -12.66 7.43
C GLU A 74 -12.55 -12.24 6.11
N ILE A 75 -11.24 -12.03 6.14
CA ILE A 75 -10.42 -11.73 4.96
C ILE A 75 -10.44 -12.88 3.96
N GLU A 76 -10.21 -14.11 4.42
CA GLU A 76 -10.25 -15.31 3.56
C GLU A 76 -11.64 -15.54 2.94
N GLN A 77 -12.70 -15.28 3.69
CA GLN A 77 -14.06 -15.39 3.18
C GLN A 77 -14.37 -14.30 2.14
N LEU A 78 -13.92 -13.06 2.33
CA LEU A 78 -13.99 -12.00 1.31
C LEU A 78 -13.22 -12.41 0.04
N GLY A 79 -12.03 -12.98 0.19
CA GLY A 79 -11.22 -13.45 -0.93
C GLY A 79 -11.93 -14.48 -1.81
N ARG A 80 -12.78 -15.35 -1.24
CA ARG A 80 -13.60 -16.30 -2.00
C ARG A 80 -14.61 -15.61 -2.93
N SER A 81 -15.07 -14.40 -2.60
CA SER A 81 -16.00 -13.67 -3.47
C SER A 81 -15.34 -13.16 -4.76
N VAL A 82 -14.03 -13.19 -4.83
CA VAL A 82 -13.21 -12.75 -5.98
C VAL A 82 -12.32 -13.86 -6.54
N GLU A 83 -12.55 -15.14 -6.18
CA GLU A 83 -11.74 -16.28 -6.60
C GLU A 83 -11.68 -16.51 -8.12
N ASN A 84 -12.70 -16.06 -8.85
CA ASN A 84 -12.78 -16.17 -10.31
C ASN A 84 -12.08 -15.03 -11.05
N HIS A 85 -11.51 -14.06 -10.33
CA HIS A 85 -10.79 -12.93 -10.92
C HIS A 85 -9.28 -13.20 -10.98
N THR A 86 -8.64 -12.79 -12.06
CA THR A 86 -7.19 -12.96 -12.22
C THR A 86 -6.41 -12.13 -11.19
N ASN A 87 -6.86 -10.90 -10.96
CA ASN A 87 -6.28 -10.01 -9.97
C ASN A 87 -7.41 -9.34 -9.19
N ALA A 88 -7.30 -9.34 -7.88
CA ALA A 88 -8.23 -8.70 -6.97
C ALA A 88 -7.50 -8.23 -5.72
N TYR A 89 -8.17 -7.51 -4.86
CA TYR A 89 -7.69 -7.26 -3.50
C TYR A 89 -8.83 -7.32 -2.49
N VAL A 90 -8.47 -7.65 -1.27
CA VAL A 90 -9.31 -7.46 -0.08
C VAL A 90 -8.82 -6.22 0.64
N TYR A 91 -9.67 -5.20 0.76
CA TYR A 91 -9.50 -4.11 1.71
C TYR A 91 -10.09 -4.54 3.04
N TYR A 92 -9.35 -4.36 4.12
CA TYR A 92 -9.84 -4.66 5.46
C TYR A 92 -9.37 -3.58 6.45
N GLN A 93 -10.29 -3.12 7.31
CA GLN A 93 -10.07 -2.03 8.27
C GLN A 93 -10.54 -2.43 9.65
N ILE A 94 -9.77 -2.04 10.65
CA ILE A 94 -10.11 -2.16 12.07
C ILE A 94 -10.08 -0.76 12.68
N SER A 95 -11.17 -0.33 13.30
CA SER A 95 -11.22 0.90 14.08
C SER A 95 -11.38 0.60 15.56
N ARG A 96 -11.08 1.58 16.40
CA ARG A 96 -11.26 1.46 17.84
C ARG A 96 -12.71 1.18 18.25
N GLY A 97 -13.69 1.60 17.46
CA GLY A 97 -15.11 1.37 17.75
C GLY A 97 -15.96 2.63 17.72
N VAL A 98 -17.20 2.48 18.17
CA VAL A 98 -18.21 3.54 18.24
C VAL A 98 -18.27 4.12 19.65
N ASP A 99 -18.05 5.43 19.77
CA ASP A 99 -18.19 6.13 21.04
C ASP A 99 -19.62 6.67 21.25
N SER A 100 -19.98 7.03 22.48
CA SER A 100 -21.27 7.64 22.82
C SER A 100 -21.34 9.12 22.39
N VAL A 101 -20.19 9.81 22.37
CA VAL A 101 -20.04 11.20 21.96
C VAL A 101 -18.68 11.40 21.31
N ARG A 102 -18.53 12.46 20.50
CA ARG A 102 -17.24 12.83 19.93
C ARG A 102 -16.30 13.35 21.03
N SER A 103 -15.30 12.57 21.42
CA SER A 103 -14.26 12.94 22.40
C SER A 103 -12.89 12.48 21.91
N HIS A 104 -11.85 13.31 22.08
CA HIS A 104 -10.46 12.92 21.82
C HIS A 104 -9.98 11.84 22.80
N ILE A 105 -10.53 11.85 24.02
CA ILE A 105 -10.18 10.91 25.08
C ILE A 105 -11.15 9.73 25.03
N VAL A 106 -10.60 8.52 24.92
CA VAL A 106 -11.36 7.28 25.08
C VAL A 106 -11.56 7.04 26.57
N LYS A 107 -12.80 7.21 27.05
CA LYS A 107 -13.14 7.14 28.49
C LYS A 107 -13.64 5.78 28.94
N GLN A 108 -13.95 4.90 28.01
CA GLN A 108 -14.49 3.56 28.24
C GLN A 108 -13.88 2.59 27.24
N GLU A 109 -13.92 1.31 27.55
CA GLU A 109 -13.59 0.27 26.61
C GLU A 109 -14.61 0.26 25.47
N LEU A 110 -14.13 0.27 24.24
CA LEU A 110 -14.96 0.21 23.03
C LEU A 110 -14.78 -1.13 22.34
N VAL A 111 -15.84 -1.60 21.71
CA VAL A 111 -15.77 -2.80 20.86
C VAL A 111 -15.17 -2.41 19.51
N PRO A 112 -14.02 -2.97 19.11
CA PRO A 112 -13.41 -2.67 17.82
C PRO A 112 -14.37 -2.98 16.65
N GLU A 113 -14.48 -2.04 15.71
CA GLU A 113 -15.23 -2.29 14.48
C GLU A 113 -14.33 -2.92 13.43
N ARG A 114 -14.85 -3.91 12.75
CA ARG A 114 -14.23 -4.58 11.61
C ARG A 114 -15.06 -4.34 10.36
N PHE A 115 -14.41 -3.88 9.31
CA PHE A 115 -15.02 -3.60 8.02
C PHE A 115 -14.09 -4.05 6.90
N GLY A 116 -14.63 -4.65 5.85
CA GLY A 116 -13.84 -5.02 4.69
C GLY A 116 -14.69 -5.28 3.46
N TYR A 117 -14.04 -5.33 2.31
CA TYR A 117 -14.65 -5.70 1.03
C TYR A 117 -13.60 -6.28 0.09
N ALA A 118 -14.06 -6.98 -0.94
CA ALA A 118 -13.19 -7.51 -1.99
C ALA A 118 -13.63 -7.00 -3.35
N VAL A 119 -12.66 -6.67 -4.21
CA VAL A 119 -12.92 -6.12 -5.54
C VAL A 119 -11.82 -6.52 -6.52
N GLU A 120 -12.23 -6.72 -7.78
CA GLU A 120 -11.31 -6.92 -8.90
C GLU A 120 -10.44 -5.68 -9.12
N VAL A 121 -9.20 -5.91 -9.54
CA VAL A 121 -8.28 -4.84 -9.93
C VAL A 121 -7.59 -5.20 -11.26
N THR A 122 -7.42 -4.20 -12.11
CA THR A 122 -6.60 -4.33 -13.31
C THR A 122 -5.19 -3.84 -12.98
N LEU A 123 -4.23 -4.77 -13.03
CA LEU A 123 -2.82 -4.40 -12.90
C LEU A 123 -2.33 -3.88 -14.25
N SER A 124 -1.80 -2.65 -14.26
CA SER A 124 -1.09 -2.11 -15.42
C SER A 124 0.41 -2.04 -15.13
N SER A 125 1.21 -2.44 -16.10
CA SER A 125 2.66 -2.26 -16.07
C SER A 125 3.13 -1.09 -16.93
N ASP A 126 2.20 -0.31 -17.49
CA ASP A 126 2.51 0.83 -18.33
C ASP A 126 3.21 1.92 -17.52
N PRO A 127 4.26 2.55 -18.07
CA PRO A 127 4.94 3.64 -17.40
C PRO A 127 4.00 4.84 -17.19
N ILE A 128 4.05 5.43 -15.98
CA ILE A 128 3.18 6.52 -15.54
C ILE A 128 3.95 7.84 -15.41
N ILE A 129 3.20 8.95 -15.33
CA ILE A 129 3.75 10.28 -15.05
C ILE A 129 3.58 10.58 -13.55
N ALA A 130 4.62 11.06 -12.91
CA ALA A 130 4.60 11.46 -11.50
C ALA A 130 4.85 12.97 -11.33
N LYS A 131 4.44 13.51 -10.18
CA LYS A 131 4.72 14.89 -9.75
C LYS A 131 5.48 14.87 -8.44
N LEU A 132 6.44 15.78 -8.27
CA LEU A 132 7.12 16.00 -6.99
C LEU A 132 6.25 16.87 -6.08
N ASN A 133 5.98 16.42 -4.87
CA ASN A 133 5.26 17.17 -3.85
C ASN A 133 6.00 17.13 -2.51
N GLN A 134 5.87 18.23 -1.74
CA GLN A 134 6.35 18.23 -0.35
C GLN A 134 5.50 17.28 0.50
N ASP A 135 6.16 16.47 1.31
CA ASP A 135 5.47 15.57 2.23
C ASP A 135 4.88 16.34 3.41
N ASN A 136 3.57 16.51 3.39
CA ASN A 136 2.79 17.18 4.43
C ASN A 136 1.95 16.19 5.25
N ARG A 137 2.25 14.91 5.18
CA ARG A 137 1.58 13.87 5.97
C ARG A 137 1.99 13.96 7.45
N TRP A 138 1.29 13.25 8.30
CA TRP A 138 1.63 13.16 9.71
C TRP A 138 2.93 12.34 9.97
N ALA A 139 3.47 12.42 11.21
CA ALA A 139 4.78 11.85 11.52
C ALA A 139 4.84 10.31 11.61
N HIS A 140 3.70 9.60 11.65
CA HIS A 140 3.66 8.14 11.79
C HIS A 140 3.27 7.43 10.48
N CYS A 141 3.92 7.79 9.37
CA CYS A 141 3.68 7.13 8.07
C CYS A 141 4.12 5.67 8.03
N ASN A 142 4.98 5.25 8.96
CA ASN A 142 5.38 3.86 9.16
C ASN A 142 4.23 2.96 9.67
N ILE A 143 3.14 3.53 10.18
CA ILE A 143 1.93 2.79 10.60
C ILE A 143 0.82 2.96 9.57
N LYS A 144 0.22 1.84 9.15
CA LYS A 144 -0.80 1.84 8.09
C LYS A 144 -2.18 2.26 8.62
N THR A 145 -2.28 3.53 9.06
CA THR A 145 -3.53 4.12 9.55
C THR A 145 -4.38 4.72 8.45
N THR A 146 -5.65 4.97 8.73
CA THR A 146 -6.55 5.70 7.82
C THR A 146 -6.39 7.23 7.87
N SER A 147 -5.36 7.75 8.57
CA SER A 147 -5.02 9.19 8.60
C SER A 147 -4.36 9.63 7.28
N LEU A 148 -5.10 9.52 6.19
CA LEU A 148 -4.59 9.63 4.81
C LEU A 148 -4.91 10.99 4.14
N LEU A 149 -5.35 12.00 4.88
CA LEU A 149 -5.72 13.28 4.27
C LEU A 149 -4.54 13.92 3.51
N GLY A 150 -3.33 13.87 4.06
CA GLY A 150 -2.12 14.36 3.37
C GLY A 150 -1.83 13.60 2.07
N ASN A 151 -1.98 12.25 2.09
CA ASN A 151 -1.85 11.42 0.89
C ASN A 151 -2.90 11.82 -0.17
N VAL A 152 -4.17 11.97 0.24
CA VAL A 152 -5.27 12.34 -0.65
C VAL A 152 -5.03 13.70 -1.30
N LEU A 153 -4.60 14.71 -0.52
CA LEU A 153 -4.32 16.04 -1.04
C LEU A 153 -3.17 16.03 -2.06
N ASN A 154 -2.06 15.35 -1.76
CA ASN A 154 -0.93 15.23 -2.67
C ASN A 154 -1.28 14.45 -3.95
N MET A 155 -2.07 13.39 -3.84
CA MET A 155 -2.53 12.60 -5.00
C MET A 155 -3.47 13.41 -5.89
N ASN A 156 -4.42 14.15 -5.31
CA ASN A 156 -5.34 15.01 -6.08
C ASN A 156 -4.62 16.18 -6.74
N ASP A 157 -3.61 16.75 -6.09
CA ASP A 157 -2.77 17.79 -6.66
C ASP A 157 -2.00 17.25 -7.88
N ALA A 158 -1.39 16.07 -7.78
CA ALA A 158 -0.75 15.43 -8.93
C ALA A 158 -1.75 15.10 -10.04
N TYR A 159 -2.93 14.57 -9.69
CA TYR A 159 -3.95 14.21 -10.66
C TYR A 159 -4.52 15.43 -11.40
N SER A 160 -4.69 16.56 -10.73
CA SER A 160 -5.17 17.82 -11.35
C SER A 160 -4.21 18.36 -12.41
N ASP A 161 -2.92 18.03 -12.31
CA ASP A 161 -1.88 18.37 -13.29
C ASP A 161 -1.65 17.26 -14.34
N GLY A 162 -2.53 16.27 -14.41
CA GLY A 162 -2.46 15.18 -15.39
C GLY A 162 -1.48 14.07 -15.04
N CYS A 163 -0.98 14.02 -13.81
CA CYS A 163 -0.10 12.96 -13.33
C CYS A 163 -0.90 11.79 -12.72
N ASN A 164 -0.27 10.63 -12.67
CA ASN A 164 -0.91 9.40 -12.17
C ASN A 164 -0.55 9.11 -10.71
N GLU A 165 0.54 9.71 -10.21
CA GLU A 165 1.08 9.47 -8.88
C GLU A 165 1.92 10.66 -8.42
N THR A 166 2.22 10.74 -7.13
CA THR A 166 3.14 11.72 -6.55
C THR A 166 4.40 11.05 -6.02
N ILE A 167 5.53 11.76 -6.08
CA ILE A 167 6.75 11.45 -5.34
C ILE A 167 6.86 12.45 -4.20
N LEU A 168 6.90 11.96 -2.99
CA LEU A 168 6.93 12.78 -1.78
C LEU A 168 8.36 13.10 -1.36
N ILE A 169 8.59 14.39 -1.06
CA ILE A 169 9.89 14.94 -0.65
C ILE A 169 9.77 15.46 0.78
N ARG A 170 10.70 15.04 1.66
CA ARG A 170 10.84 15.53 3.02
C ARG A 170 12.30 15.84 3.29
N ASP A 171 12.60 17.02 3.82
CA ASP A 171 13.97 17.46 4.15
C ASP A 171 14.98 17.24 3.01
N ASN A 172 14.56 17.60 1.78
CA ASN A 172 15.33 17.44 0.55
C ASN A 172 15.68 15.96 0.21
N LYS A 173 14.92 14.99 0.73
CA LYS A 173 15.02 13.56 0.44
C LYS A 173 13.74 13.05 -0.19
N ILE A 174 13.89 12.14 -1.12
CA ILE A 174 12.78 11.30 -1.63
C ILE A 174 12.41 10.32 -0.53
N VAL A 175 11.12 10.21 -0.18
CA VAL A 175 10.68 9.29 0.87
C VAL A 175 9.84 8.13 0.31
N GLU A 176 8.73 8.38 -0.34
CA GLU A 176 7.88 7.36 -0.99
C GLU A 176 6.88 8.01 -1.96
N GLY A 177 5.97 7.25 -2.55
CA GLY A 177 4.84 7.79 -3.30
C GLY A 177 3.64 8.09 -2.41
N GLY A 178 2.54 8.54 -3.01
CA GLY A 178 1.30 8.83 -2.30
C GLY A 178 0.65 7.59 -1.66
N ALA A 179 0.81 6.41 -2.27
CA ALA A 179 0.27 5.14 -1.78
C ALA A 179 1.19 3.94 -2.11
N CYS A 180 2.49 4.16 -2.29
CA CYS A 180 3.45 3.18 -2.77
C CYS A 180 4.87 3.52 -2.29
N ASN A 181 5.74 2.50 -2.19
CA ASN A 181 7.16 2.73 -1.99
C ASN A 181 7.86 2.99 -3.33
N ILE A 182 9.01 3.65 -3.29
CA ILE A 182 9.77 4.06 -4.47
C ILE A 182 11.13 3.36 -4.52
N PHE A 183 11.55 3.00 -5.71
CA PHE A 183 12.86 2.46 -6.04
C PHE A 183 13.44 3.21 -7.24
N MET A 184 14.74 3.15 -7.41
CA MET A 184 15.40 3.78 -8.54
C MET A 184 16.73 3.09 -8.90
N THR A 185 17.06 3.09 -10.19
CA THR A 185 18.41 2.75 -10.66
C THR A 185 19.25 4.03 -10.74
N TYR A 186 20.28 4.10 -9.91
CA TYR A 186 21.22 5.21 -9.85
C TYR A 186 22.64 4.67 -9.89
N LYS A 187 23.48 5.17 -10.81
CA LYS A 187 24.87 4.71 -10.99
C LYS A 187 24.98 3.18 -11.12
N ASN A 188 24.06 2.56 -11.84
CA ASN A 188 24.00 1.11 -12.06
C ASN A 188 23.84 0.27 -10.79
N GLU A 189 23.17 0.81 -9.77
CA GLU A 189 22.78 0.14 -8.54
C GLU A 189 21.33 0.48 -8.21
N ILE A 190 20.63 -0.39 -7.46
CA ILE A 190 19.25 -0.16 -7.04
C ILE A 190 19.23 0.49 -5.67
N TYR A 191 18.47 1.57 -5.55
CA TYR A 191 18.25 2.33 -4.33
C TYR A 191 16.78 2.39 -3.96
N THR A 192 16.51 2.44 -2.67
CA THR A 192 15.20 2.74 -2.10
C THR A 192 15.40 3.47 -0.78
N PRO A 193 14.49 4.40 -0.41
CA PRO A 193 14.56 5.05 0.90
C PRO A 193 14.55 4.06 2.06
N SER A 194 15.37 4.36 3.08
CA SER A 194 15.43 3.61 4.32
C SER A 194 14.10 3.69 5.09
N LEU A 195 13.74 2.64 5.81
CA LEU A 195 12.58 2.65 6.72
C LEU A 195 12.75 3.63 7.89
N GLU A 196 13.97 4.08 8.19
CA GLU A 196 14.27 5.12 9.19
C GLU A 196 13.66 6.48 8.82
N GLU A 197 13.32 6.68 7.54
CA GLU A 197 12.65 7.90 7.05
C GLU A 197 11.14 7.94 7.38
N ASN A 198 10.64 7.14 8.30
CA ASN A 198 9.22 7.08 8.65
C ASN A 198 8.29 6.84 7.45
N ILE A 199 8.70 5.97 6.55
CA ILE A 199 7.89 5.49 5.42
C ILE A 199 7.20 4.18 5.78
N LEU A 200 6.19 3.81 4.99
CA LEU A 200 5.50 2.54 5.21
C LEU A 200 6.41 1.35 4.88
N PRO A 201 6.59 0.36 5.79
CA PRO A 201 7.24 -0.90 5.48
C PRO A 201 6.32 -1.73 4.56
N GLY A 202 6.45 -1.50 3.24
CA GLY A 202 5.59 -2.12 2.24
C GLY A 202 5.88 -3.61 2.09
N ILE A 203 4.85 -4.45 2.11
CA ILE A 203 5.01 -5.91 1.92
C ILE A 203 5.49 -6.20 0.50
N THR A 204 4.94 -5.51 -0.49
CA THR A 204 5.45 -5.61 -1.87
C THR A 204 6.89 -5.11 -1.99
N ARG A 205 7.27 -4.05 -1.24
CA ARG A 205 8.65 -3.56 -1.16
C ARG A 205 9.59 -4.65 -0.63
N GLU A 206 9.24 -5.27 0.48
CA GLU A 206 10.07 -6.29 1.13
C GLU A 206 10.18 -7.54 0.26
N PHE A 207 9.06 -8.00 -0.30
CA PHE A 207 9.07 -9.13 -1.23
C PHE A 207 9.90 -8.84 -2.48
N PHE A 208 9.85 -7.59 -3.01
CA PHE A 208 10.67 -7.18 -4.13
C PHE A 208 12.17 -7.26 -3.79
N ILE A 209 12.59 -6.71 -2.64
CA ILE A 209 13.98 -6.77 -2.18
C ILE A 209 14.44 -8.24 -2.05
N SER A 210 13.67 -9.08 -1.34
CA SER A 210 13.99 -10.50 -1.17
C SER A 210 14.07 -11.26 -2.50
N SER A 211 13.26 -10.87 -3.48
CA SER A 211 13.31 -11.45 -4.83
C SER A 211 14.62 -11.14 -5.56
N LEU A 212 15.16 -9.94 -5.33
CA LEU A 212 16.43 -9.50 -5.91
C LEU A 212 17.63 -10.15 -5.23
N GLU A 213 17.59 -10.26 -3.90
CA GLU A 213 18.63 -10.94 -3.11
C GLU A 213 18.83 -12.39 -3.55
N LYS A 214 17.74 -13.11 -3.87
CA LYS A 214 17.79 -14.47 -4.43
C LYS A 214 18.50 -14.56 -5.80
N LYS A 215 18.73 -13.43 -6.45
CA LYS A 215 19.41 -13.29 -7.74
C LYS A 215 20.74 -12.55 -7.63
N ASP A 216 21.27 -12.42 -6.39
CA ASP A 216 22.50 -11.68 -6.09
C ASP A 216 22.47 -10.21 -6.55
N ILE A 217 21.28 -9.61 -6.66
CA ILE A 217 21.09 -8.19 -6.94
C ILE A 217 20.85 -7.45 -5.62
N ASN A 218 21.84 -6.64 -5.23
CA ASN A 218 21.75 -5.88 -3.99
C ASN A 218 20.91 -4.61 -4.13
N VAL A 219 20.11 -4.30 -3.10
CA VAL A 219 19.33 -3.06 -2.99
C VAL A 219 19.87 -2.22 -1.83
N LYS A 220 20.27 -0.99 -2.13
CA LYS A 220 20.74 -0.03 -1.12
C LYS A 220 19.52 0.67 -0.48
N GLN A 221 19.30 0.38 0.78
CA GLN A 221 18.24 0.98 1.61
C GLN A 221 18.86 2.14 2.41
N VAL A 222 18.83 3.33 1.85
CA VAL A 222 19.55 4.51 2.38
C VAL A 222 18.75 5.79 2.14
N ASP A 223 19.25 6.90 2.67
CA ASP A 223 18.76 8.23 2.31
C ASP A 223 18.90 8.46 0.81
N CYS A 224 17.83 8.93 0.17
CA CYS A 224 17.78 9.22 -1.26
C CYS A 224 17.60 10.74 -1.46
N PRO A 225 18.69 11.53 -1.59
CA PRO A 225 18.59 12.95 -1.86
C PRO A 225 17.82 13.24 -3.16
N VAL A 226 17.08 14.35 -3.22
CA VAL A 226 16.36 14.78 -4.45
C VAL A 226 17.30 14.88 -5.65
N SER A 227 18.56 15.26 -5.42
CA SER A 227 19.58 15.34 -6.49
C SER A 227 19.87 13.99 -7.19
N PHE A 228 19.44 12.86 -6.64
CA PHE A 228 19.50 11.57 -7.37
C PHE A 228 18.68 11.62 -8.65
N LEU A 229 17.56 12.36 -8.65
CA LEU A 229 16.68 12.50 -9.81
C LEU A 229 17.38 13.07 -11.05
N ASP A 230 18.47 13.81 -10.87
CA ASP A 230 19.25 14.39 -11.98
C ASP A 230 20.05 13.34 -12.76
N SER A 231 20.20 12.12 -12.22
CA SER A 231 21.10 11.10 -12.76
C SER A 231 20.56 9.66 -12.66
N VAL A 232 19.29 9.48 -12.24
CA VAL A 232 18.65 8.15 -12.25
C VAL A 232 18.31 7.74 -13.68
N SER A 233 18.47 6.45 -13.99
CA SER A 233 18.05 5.89 -15.29
C SER A 233 16.59 5.44 -15.25
N THR A 234 16.15 4.79 -14.19
CA THR A 234 14.77 4.35 -14.06
C THR A 234 14.27 4.50 -12.63
N ILE A 235 13.03 4.97 -12.48
CA ILE A 235 12.31 5.05 -11.21
C ILE A 235 11.06 4.18 -11.33
N TRP A 236 10.70 3.46 -10.26
CA TRP A 236 9.45 2.70 -10.20
C TRP A 236 8.85 2.68 -8.80
N PHE A 237 7.56 2.42 -8.76
CA PHE A 237 6.83 2.21 -7.52
C PHE A 237 6.54 0.73 -7.26
N THR A 238 6.34 0.38 -5.99
CA THR A 238 5.84 -0.92 -5.56
C THR A 238 4.64 -0.76 -4.63
N SER A 239 3.56 -1.49 -4.89
CA SER A 239 2.39 -1.54 -4.02
C SER A 239 1.54 -2.80 -4.26
N SER A 240 0.65 -3.12 -3.33
CA SER A 240 -0.28 -4.27 -3.42
C SER A 240 -1.21 -4.22 -4.63
N THR A 241 -1.56 -3.02 -5.13
CA THR A 241 -2.53 -2.84 -6.23
C THR A 241 -1.90 -2.53 -7.57
N ARG A 242 -0.57 -2.35 -7.64
CA ARG A 242 0.17 -2.03 -8.86
C ARG A 242 1.31 -2.98 -9.16
N GLY A 243 1.74 -3.79 -8.17
CA GLY A 243 2.97 -4.58 -8.31
C GLY A 243 4.19 -3.66 -8.47
N VAL A 244 4.93 -3.82 -9.58
CA VAL A 244 6.07 -2.96 -9.96
C VAL A 244 5.65 -2.08 -11.14
N GLN A 245 5.54 -0.78 -10.92
CA GLN A 245 5.09 0.19 -11.92
C GLN A 245 6.14 1.26 -12.20
N PRO A 246 6.73 1.31 -13.41
CA PRO A 246 7.75 2.30 -13.76
C PRO A 246 7.16 3.70 -13.93
N ILE A 247 7.99 4.72 -13.70
CA ILE A 247 7.69 6.13 -13.95
C ILE A 247 8.31 6.51 -15.29
N LYS A 248 7.49 6.98 -16.23
CA LYS A 248 7.92 7.45 -17.54
C LYS A 248 8.67 8.77 -17.43
N SER A 249 8.06 9.73 -16.72
CA SER A 249 8.60 11.07 -16.57
C SER A 249 8.09 11.73 -15.28
N ILE A 250 8.76 12.78 -14.84
CA ILE A 250 8.34 13.61 -13.72
C ILE A 250 7.97 14.99 -14.25
N LEU A 251 6.76 15.45 -13.92
CA LEU A 251 6.23 16.73 -14.37
C LEU A 251 7.17 17.88 -13.98
N ASN A 252 7.50 18.75 -14.95
CA ASN A 252 8.40 19.89 -14.79
C ASN A 252 9.81 19.51 -14.28
N HIS A 253 10.23 18.27 -14.51
CA HIS A 253 11.58 17.81 -14.21
C HIS A 253 12.20 17.16 -15.46
N GLY A 254 13.51 17.22 -15.59
CA GLY A 254 14.22 16.67 -16.76
C GLY A 254 14.35 15.14 -16.79
N TYR A 255 13.74 14.43 -15.84
CA TYR A 255 13.79 12.97 -15.81
C TYR A 255 12.90 12.36 -16.89
N GLU A 256 13.49 11.46 -17.65
CA GLU A 256 12.81 10.52 -18.56
C GLU A 256 13.37 9.12 -18.33
N MET A 257 12.48 8.13 -18.28
CA MET A 257 12.86 6.73 -18.07
C MET A 257 13.77 6.22 -19.19
N ASP A 258 14.87 5.58 -18.84
CA ASP A 258 15.69 4.84 -19.79
C ASP A 258 15.00 3.51 -20.17
N PRO A 259 14.50 3.36 -21.41
CA PRO A 259 13.85 2.13 -21.83
C PRO A 259 14.81 0.93 -21.90
N ASP A 260 16.13 1.19 -21.96
CA ASP A 260 17.19 0.19 -22.07
C ASP A 260 17.87 -0.17 -20.75
N ASP A 261 17.38 0.36 -19.62
CA ASP A 261 17.88 0.01 -18.29
C ASP A 261 17.75 -1.51 -18.03
N ALA A 262 18.84 -2.21 -18.24
CA ALA A 262 18.92 -3.66 -18.06
C ALA A 262 18.74 -4.08 -16.61
N LEU A 263 19.20 -3.26 -15.66
CA LEU A 263 19.10 -3.57 -14.24
C LEU A 263 17.64 -3.52 -13.77
N PHE A 264 16.88 -2.50 -14.19
CA PHE A 264 15.43 -2.44 -13.93
C PHE A 264 14.68 -3.63 -14.56
N ARG A 265 14.99 -3.97 -15.84
CA ARG A 265 14.34 -5.12 -16.50
C ARG A 265 14.59 -6.42 -15.76
N ASN A 266 15.84 -6.69 -15.37
CA ASN A 266 16.22 -7.87 -14.60
C ASN A 266 15.54 -7.91 -13.23
N ALA A 267 15.45 -6.77 -12.54
CA ALA A 267 14.77 -6.63 -11.26
C ALA A 267 13.27 -6.93 -11.38
N LYS A 268 12.60 -6.38 -12.39
CA LYS A 268 11.17 -6.64 -12.67
C LYS A 268 10.91 -8.10 -13.02
N GLU A 269 11.80 -8.72 -13.80
CA GLU A 269 11.72 -10.14 -14.15
C GLU A 269 11.91 -11.03 -12.91
N ALA A 270 12.90 -10.75 -12.06
CA ALA A 270 13.14 -11.47 -10.81
C ALA A 270 11.92 -11.45 -9.92
N PHE A 271 11.31 -10.27 -9.72
CA PHE A 271 10.08 -10.12 -8.95
C PHE A 271 8.91 -10.94 -9.55
N THR A 272 8.71 -10.85 -10.86
CA THR A 272 7.63 -11.56 -11.54
C THR A 272 7.77 -13.08 -11.41
N ASN A 273 8.99 -13.60 -11.51
CA ASN A 273 9.27 -15.01 -11.35
C ASN A 273 9.09 -15.44 -9.89
N SER A 274 9.54 -14.64 -8.92
CA SER A 274 9.33 -14.93 -7.50
C SER A 274 7.86 -14.97 -7.08
N ILE A 275 6.98 -14.17 -7.71
CA ILE A 275 5.52 -14.30 -7.49
C ILE A 275 5.01 -15.64 -8.00
N LYS A 276 5.46 -16.11 -9.16
CA LYS A 276 5.05 -17.43 -9.70
C LYS A 276 5.51 -18.56 -8.77
N ASP A 277 6.77 -18.49 -8.33
CA ASP A 277 7.36 -19.48 -7.41
C ASP A 277 6.59 -19.50 -6.08
N TYR A 278 6.26 -18.32 -5.53
CA TYR A 278 5.47 -18.20 -4.30
C TYR A 278 4.17 -18.99 -4.37
N PHE A 279 3.43 -18.94 -5.48
CA PHE A 279 2.16 -19.67 -5.63
C PHE A 279 2.31 -21.14 -6.03
N GLN A 280 3.51 -21.58 -6.41
CA GLN A 280 3.80 -23.03 -6.58
C GLN A 280 4.09 -23.69 -5.23
N ASP A 281 4.66 -22.95 -4.28
CA ASP A 281 5.04 -23.44 -2.95
C ASP A 281 3.88 -23.33 -1.93
N HIS A 282 2.80 -22.61 -2.24
CA HIS A 282 1.62 -22.33 -1.41
C HIS A 282 0.33 -22.63 -2.19
#